data_816f3e16c0ae57a1c9162c3044aac641
#
_entry.id   816f3e16c0ae57a1c9162c3044aac641
#
_cell.length_a   1.000
_cell.length_b   1.000
_cell.length_c   1.000
_cell.angle_alpha   90.00
_cell.angle_beta   90.00
_cell.angle_gamma   90.00
#
_symmetry.space_group_name_H-M   'P 1'
#
loop_
_entity.id
_entity.type
_entity.pdbx_description
1 polymer ?
#
loop_
_entity_poly.entity_id
_entity_poly.type
_entity_poly.pdbx_seq_one_letter_code
_entity_poly.pdbx_strand_id
1 'polypeptide(L)'
;VLMPNSTKTKGVSRKISISDDRKKLKKIIEELKVPAEMGLIIRTAGLNRTKNEIKKDYSTLNKLWAQIVNETKKAIAPALIHEEGNLLRRIVRDIYSKEMKEILVQGNDAYKETKKYMSQVLPGNSKFVKLYKSKEPLFTKHKIEKEIIKMFKAEVKLKSGGYLSLIHI
;
A
#
# COMPACT_ATOMS: atom_id res chain seq x y z
N VAL A 1 -9.01 4.22 -1.47
CA VAL A 1 -9.34 3.59 -2.78
C VAL A 1 -10.24 4.52 -3.56
N LEU A 2 -9.87 4.88 -4.77
CA LEU A 2 -10.67 5.64 -5.72
C LEU A 2 -11.29 4.66 -6.73
N MET A 3 -12.57 4.83 -7.01
CA MET A 3 -13.31 4.02 -7.98
C MET A 3 -13.92 4.96 -9.03
N PRO A 4 -13.22 5.20 -10.14
CA PRO A 4 -13.63 6.22 -11.13
C PRO A 4 -14.96 5.94 -11.82
N ASN A 5 -15.39 4.68 -11.88
CA ASN A 5 -16.60 4.24 -12.58
C ASN A 5 -17.71 3.79 -11.60
N SER A 6 -17.69 4.25 -10.34
CA SER A 6 -18.67 3.86 -9.33
C SER A 6 -19.38 5.08 -8.74
N THR A 7 -20.63 5.28 -9.13
CA THR A 7 -21.44 6.43 -8.69
C THR A 7 -21.98 6.32 -7.26
N LYS A 8 -22.04 5.10 -6.69
CA LYS A 8 -22.81 4.84 -5.45
C LYS A 8 -21.97 4.64 -4.20
N THR A 9 -20.63 4.65 -4.28
CA THR A 9 -19.80 4.20 -3.18
C THR A 9 -18.91 5.31 -2.62
N LYS A 10 -19.46 6.10 -1.69
CA LYS A 10 -18.64 7.03 -0.90
C LYS A 10 -18.73 6.64 0.57
N GLY A 11 -17.60 6.32 1.20
CA GLY A 11 -17.68 5.89 2.59
C GLY A 11 -16.37 5.45 3.24
N VAL A 12 -16.53 4.87 4.40
CA VAL A 12 -15.46 4.39 5.26
C VAL A 12 -15.56 2.87 5.36
N SER A 13 -14.44 2.18 5.30
CA SER A 13 -14.36 0.72 5.40
C SER A 13 -15.16 0.18 6.58
N ARG A 14 -15.89 -0.92 6.37
CA ARG A 14 -16.67 -1.61 7.43
C ARG A 14 -15.78 -2.17 8.54
N LYS A 15 -14.49 -2.42 8.25
CA LYS A 15 -13.51 -2.90 9.23
C LYS A 15 -13.10 -1.84 10.26
N ILE A 16 -13.45 -0.57 10.05
CA ILE A 16 -13.29 0.50 11.04
C ILE A 16 -14.54 0.52 11.89
N SER A 17 -14.46 -0.08 13.08
CA SER A 17 -15.61 -0.26 14.00
C SER A 17 -15.89 0.94 14.91
N ILE A 18 -14.85 1.74 15.23
CA ILE A 18 -14.95 2.86 16.17
C ILE A 18 -15.79 3.98 15.56
N SER A 19 -16.90 4.33 16.23
CA SER A 19 -17.88 5.30 15.75
C SER A 19 -17.28 6.69 15.49
N ASP A 20 -16.43 7.18 16.39
CA ASP A 20 -15.84 8.52 16.30
C ASP A 20 -14.84 8.65 15.17
N ASP A 21 -14.04 7.62 14.93
CA ASP A 21 -13.14 7.57 13.80
C ASP A 21 -13.90 7.55 12.48
N ARG A 22 -14.99 6.78 12.43
CA ARG A 22 -15.87 6.76 11.24
C ARG A 22 -16.48 8.14 10.97
N LYS A 23 -16.93 8.85 11.99
CA LYS A 23 -17.50 10.21 11.86
C LYS A 23 -16.44 11.19 11.34
N LYS A 24 -15.22 11.16 11.91
CA LYS A 24 -14.10 12.00 11.45
C LYS A 24 -13.76 11.75 9.99
N LEU A 25 -13.65 10.47 9.60
CA LEU A 25 -13.28 10.10 8.23
C LEU A 25 -14.41 10.41 7.23
N LYS A 26 -15.68 10.31 7.61
CA LYS A 26 -16.82 10.74 6.77
C LYS A 26 -16.77 12.25 6.49
N LYS A 27 -16.53 13.09 7.51
CA LYS A 27 -16.35 14.54 7.31
C LYS A 27 -15.20 14.85 6.32
N ILE A 28 -14.09 14.11 6.41
CA ILE A 28 -12.98 14.27 5.46
C ILE A 28 -13.43 13.96 4.03
N ILE A 29 -14.20 12.89 3.83
CA ILE A 29 -14.73 12.53 2.49
C ILE A 29 -15.63 13.62 1.93
N GLU A 30 -16.52 14.18 2.74
CA GLU A 30 -17.42 15.28 2.34
C GLU A 30 -16.63 16.50 1.89
N GLU A 31 -15.58 16.86 2.62
CA GLU A 31 -14.72 17.99 2.29
C GLU A 31 -13.86 17.80 1.05
N LEU A 32 -13.59 16.55 0.66
CA LEU A 32 -12.81 16.22 -0.56
C LEU A 32 -13.57 16.54 -1.85
N LYS A 33 -14.88 16.81 -1.78
CA LYS A 33 -15.75 17.13 -2.94
C LYS A 33 -15.53 16.17 -4.11
N VAL A 34 -15.54 14.88 -3.81
CA VAL A 34 -15.40 13.83 -4.83
C VAL A 34 -16.52 13.93 -5.86
N PRO A 35 -16.24 13.95 -7.19
CA PRO A 35 -17.24 13.98 -8.23
C PRO A 35 -18.33 12.91 -8.04
N ALA A 36 -19.56 13.21 -8.51
CA ALA A 36 -20.70 12.30 -8.36
C ALA A 36 -20.46 10.95 -9.05
N GLU A 37 -19.72 10.97 -10.13
CA GLU A 37 -19.40 9.81 -10.97
C GLU A 37 -18.34 8.88 -10.37
N MET A 38 -17.65 9.34 -9.30
CA MET A 38 -16.57 8.59 -8.68
C MET A 38 -16.93 8.13 -7.27
N GLY A 39 -16.56 6.89 -6.97
CA GLY A 39 -16.61 6.33 -5.62
C GLY A 39 -15.29 6.53 -4.88
N LEU A 40 -15.36 6.71 -3.56
CA LEU A 40 -14.20 6.79 -2.68
C LEU A 40 -14.44 6.03 -1.38
N ILE A 41 -13.50 5.14 -1.04
CA ILE A 41 -13.52 4.43 0.25
C ILE A 41 -12.22 4.67 0.99
N ILE A 42 -12.31 5.19 2.23
CA ILE A 42 -11.17 5.22 3.14
C ILE A 42 -11.05 3.85 3.81
N ARG A 43 -9.91 3.18 3.60
CA ARG A 43 -9.60 1.87 4.20
C ARG A 43 -8.97 2.02 5.59
N THR A 44 -8.74 0.89 6.26
CA THR A 44 -8.10 0.82 7.59
C THR A 44 -6.74 1.50 7.64
N ALA A 45 -5.98 1.50 6.55
CA ALA A 45 -4.71 2.23 6.44
C ALA A 45 -4.84 3.76 6.59
N GLY A 46 -6.04 4.31 6.43
CA GLY A 46 -6.32 5.74 6.65
C GLY A 46 -6.74 6.09 8.08
N LEU A 47 -6.88 5.12 9.00
CA LEU A 47 -7.43 5.31 10.34
C LEU A 47 -6.68 6.39 11.14
N ASN A 48 -5.35 6.32 11.14
CA ASN A 48 -4.47 7.22 11.91
C ASN A 48 -3.80 8.29 11.03
N ARG A 49 -4.39 8.61 9.86
CA ARG A 49 -3.85 9.61 8.96
C ARG A 49 -4.51 10.97 9.16
N THR A 50 -3.71 12.02 8.97
CA THR A 50 -4.23 13.38 9.00
C THR A 50 -5.08 13.67 7.76
N LYS A 51 -5.97 14.66 7.86
CA LYS A 51 -6.77 15.16 6.74
C LYS A 51 -5.89 15.51 5.53
N ASN A 52 -4.74 16.15 5.76
CA ASN A 52 -3.81 16.55 4.70
C ASN A 52 -3.17 15.35 3.99
N GLU A 53 -2.83 14.28 4.72
CA GLU A 53 -2.32 13.05 4.13
C GLU A 53 -3.38 12.39 3.24
N ILE A 54 -4.63 12.29 3.70
CA ILE A 54 -5.75 11.73 2.94
C ILE A 54 -6.04 12.57 1.69
N LYS A 55 -6.04 13.91 1.81
CA LYS A 55 -6.23 14.82 0.67
C LYS A 55 -5.13 14.66 -0.37
N LYS A 56 -3.88 14.51 0.07
CA LYS A 56 -2.74 14.30 -0.81
C LYS A 56 -2.83 12.96 -1.54
N ASP A 57 -3.20 11.88 -0.83
CA ASP A 57 -3.40 10.55 -1.42
C ASP A 57 -4.52 10.59 -2.48
N TYR A 58 -5.65 11.22 -2.17
CA TYR A 58 -6.74 11.44 -3.13
C TYR A 58 -6.28 12.21 -4.37
N SER A 59 -5.50 13.29 -4.20
CA SER A 59 -4.95 14.06 -5.33
C SER A 59 -4.01 13.20 -6.19
N THR A 60 -3.20 12.34 -5.56
CA THR A 60 -2.30 11.43 -6.27
C THR A 60 -3.08 10.39 -7.09
N LEU A 61 -4.14 9.82 -6.51
CA LEU A 61 -5.02 8.88 -7.22
C LEU A 61 -5.74 9.53 -8.41
N ASN A 62 -6.20 10.77 -8.26
CA ASN A 62 -6.82 11.52 -9.36
C ASN A 62 -5.83 11.79 -10.52
N LYS A 63 -4.59 12.16 -10.20
CA LYS A 63 -3.55 12.35 -11.22
C LYS A 63 -3.24 11.04 -11.94
N LEU A 64 -3.14 9.95 -11.19
CA LEU A 64 -2.93 8.62 -11.76
C LEU A 64 -4.09 8.23 -12.71
N TRP A 65 -5.32 8.46 -12.29
CA TRP A 65 -6.49 8.20 -13.13
C TRP A 65 -6.47 9.02 -14.42
N ALA A 66 -6.16 10.30 -14.32
CA ALA A 66 -6.03 11.17 -15.50
C ALA A 66 -4.93 10.68 -16.47
N GLN A 67 -3.80 10.20 -15.94
CA GLN A 67 -2.75 9.58 -16.74
C GLN A 67 -3.25 8.32 -17.44
N ILE A 68 -3.89 7.41 -16.71
CA ILE A 68 -4.45 6.16 -17.27
C ILE A 68 -5.41 6.48 -18.43
N VAL A 69 -6.33 7.43 -18.23
CA VAL A 69 -7.28 7.85 -19.28
C VAL A 69 -6.57 8.40 -20.50
N ASN A 70 -5.54 9.22 -20.29
CA ASN A 70 -4.76 9.80 -21.40
C ASN A 70 -3.95 8.74 -22.16
N GLU A 71 -3.30 7.82 -21.45
CA GLU A 71 -2.57 6.68 -22.05
C GLU A 71 -3.54 5.76 -22.83
N THR A 72 -4.70 5.45 -22.26
CA THR A 72 -5.73 4.63 -22.91
C THR A 72 -6.19 5.22 -24.24
N LYS A 73 -6.36 6.56 -24.30
CA LYS A 73 -6.77 7.23 -25.54
C LYS A 73 -5.73 7.19 -26.65
N LYS A 74 -4.45 7.03 -26.31
CA LYS A 74 -3.33 6.99 -27.24
C LYS A 74 -2.92 5.57 -27.65
N ALA A 75 -3.26 4.59 -26.82
CA ALA A 75 -2.84 3.22 -27.00
C ALA A 75 -3.65 2.51 -28.09
N ILE A 76 -2.98 1.64 -28.83
CA ILE A 76 -3.61 0.71 -29.76
C ILE A 76 -3.71 -0.66 -29.06
N ALA A 77 -4.90 -1.22 -28.98
CA ALA A 77 -5.12 -2.51 -28.35
C ALA A 77 -4.48 -3.67 -29.14
N PRO A 78 -3.92 -4.70 -28.47
CA PRO A 78 -3.75 -4.83 -27.03
C PRO A 78 -2.51 -4.08 -26.49
N ALA A 79 -2.65 -3.30 -25.40
CA ALA A 79 -1.55 -2.58 -24.78
C ALA A 79 -1.66 -2.58 -23.26
N LEU A 80 -0.53 -2.69 -22.55
CA LEU A 80 -0.46 -2.52 -21.10
C LEU A 80 -0.52 -1.02 -20.78
N ILE A 81 -1.62 -0.54 -20.23
CA ILE A 81 -1.81 0.87 -19.89
C ILE A 81 -1.29 1.18 -18.49
N HIS A 82 -1.62 0.34 -17.50
CA HIS A 82 -1.20 0.53 -16.13
C HIS A 82 -1.10 -0.80 -15.40
N GLU A 83 -0.04 -0.96 -14.65
CA GLU A 83 0.17 -2.11 -13.78
C GLU A 83 0.34 -1.65 -12.33
N GLU A 84 -0.57 -2.11 -11.46
CA GLU A 84 -0.50 -1.83 -10.01
C GLU A 84 0.37 -2.87 -9.26
N GLY A 85 0.92 -3.84 -9.99
CA GLY A 85 1.55 -5.05 -9.47
C GLY A 85 2.90 -4.88 -8.78
N ASN A 86 3.45 -3.67 -8.69
CA ASN A 86 4.75 -3.49 -8.06
C ASN A 86 4.69 -3.76 -6.55
N LEU A 87 5.32 -4.88 -6.14
CA LEU A 87 5.41 -5.33 -4.75
C LEU A 87 5.97 -4.24 -3.83
N LEU A 88 6.96 -3.48 -4.28
CA LEU A 88 7.60 -2.43 -3.49
C LEU A 88 6.61 -1.31 -3.12
N ARG A 89 5.79 -0.89 -4.07
CA ARG A 89 4.74 0.12 -3.82
C ARG A 89 3.69 -0.38 -2.84
N ARG A 90 3.29 -1.66 -2.97
CA ARG A 90 2.34 -2.29 -2.04
C ARG A 90 2.91 -2.38 -0.63
N ILE A 91 4.17 -2.78 -0.47
CA ILE A 91 4.84 -2.84 0.84
C ILE A 91 4.90 -1.45 1.48
N VAL A 92 5.32 -0.42 0.76
CA VAL A 92 5.38 0.94 1.28
C VAL A 92 4.00 1.46 1.66
N ARG A 93 2.97 1.17 0.85
CA ARG A 93 1.61 1.62 1.10
C ARG A 93 0.97 0.93 2.30
N ASP A 94 1.12 -0.39 2.40
CA ASP A 94 0.31 -1.23 3.30
C ASP A 94 1.04 -1.57 4.61
N ILE A 95 2.38 -1.64 4.60
CA ILE A 95 3.19 -2.11 5.73
C ILE A 95 3.95 -0.97 6.41
N TYR A 96 4.40 0.06 5.65
CA TYR A 96 5.21 1.12 6.23
C TYR A 96 4.47 1.88 7.34
N SER A 97 5.13 1.99 8.50
CA SER A 97 4.71 2.84 9.62
C SER A 97 5.79 3.85 10.00
N LYS A 98 5.41 4.93 10.68
CA LYS A 98 6.36 5.96 11.16
C LYS A 98 7.33 5.45 12.22
N GLU A 99 7.04 4.31 12.83
CA GLU A 99 7.87 3.66 13.85
C GLU A 99 9.07 2.91 13.23
N MET A 100 9.03 2.66 11.91
CA MET A 100 10.11 2.00 11.20
C MET A 100 11.31 2.92 11.08
N LYS A 101 12.46 2.44 11.56
CA LYS A 101 13.72 3.19 11.57
C LYS A 101 14.43 3.18 10.22
N GLU A 102 14.26 2.09 9.45
CA GLU A 102 14.89 1.94 8.14
C GLU A 102 14.15 0.93 7.25
N ILE A 103 14.32 1.09 5.95
CA ILE A 103 13.88 0.18 4.90
C ILE A 103 15.11 -0.22 4.09
N LEU A 104 15.55 -1.45 4.25
CA LEU A 104 16.68 -1.99 3.50
C LEU A 104 16.19 -2.58 2.18
N VAL A 105 16.78 -2.15 1.07
CA VAL A 105 16.42 -2.61 -0.27
C VAL A 105 17.64 -3.17 -0.96
N GLN A 106 17.56 -4.42 -1.39
CA GLN A 106 18.59 -5.06 -2.20
C GLN A 106 18.34 -4.83 -3.68
N GLY A 107 19.39 -4.41 -4.40
CA GLY A 107 19.33 -4.06 -5.82
C GLY A 107 19.16 -2.56 -6.08
N ASN A 108 19.96 -2.04 -7.01
CA ASN A 108 19.99 -0.60 -7.32
C ASN A 108 18.67 -0.08 -7.88
N ASP A 109 18.05 -0.82 -8.78
CA ASP A 109 16.82 -0.38 -9.44
C ASP A 109 15.64 -0.40 -8.46
N ALA A 110 15.51 -1.47 -7.66
CA ALA A 110 14.54 -1.58 -6.60
C ALA A 110 14.71 -0.44 -5.56
N TYR A 111 15.95 -0.13 -5.19
CA TYR A 111 16.25 1.00 -4.30
C TYR A 111 15.81 2.34 -4.87
N LYS A 112 16.18 2.64 -6.13
CA LYS A 112 15.80 3.89 -6.80
C LYS A 112 14.29 4.04 -6.88
N GLU A 113 13.60 2.97 -7.27
CA GLU A 113 12.16 2.95 -7.38
C GLU A 113 11.47 3.14 -6.03
N THR A 114 11.88 2.38 -5.00
CA THR A 114 11.34 2.52 -3.64
C THR A 114 11.55 3.92 -3.10
N LYS A 115 12.73 4.48 -3.29
CA LYS A 115 13.05 5.85 -2.84
C LYS A 115 12.22 6.91 -3.56
N LYS A 116 12.05 6.77 -4.88
CA LYS A 116 11.21 7.66 -5.70
C LYS A 116 9.75 7.59 -5.24
N TYR A 117 9.21 6.39 -5.07
CA TYR A 117 7.84 6.20 -4.61
C TYR A 117 7.63 6.76 -3.19
N MET A 118 8.56 6.47 -2.28
CA MET A 118 8.51 7.00 -0.91
C MET A 118 8.53 8.54 -0.89
N SER A 119 9.32 9.18 -1.76
CA SER A 119 9.37 10.65 -1.88
C SER A 119 8.03 11.23 -2.35
N GLN A 120 7.31 10.51 -3.19
CA GLN A 120 6.01 10.94 -3.71
C GLN A 120 4.89 10.82 -2.67
N VAL A 121 4.87 9.69 -1.94
CA VAL A 121 3.79 9.38 -1.00
C VAL A 121 4.04 10.02 0.37
N LEU A 122 5.28 9.92 0.87
CA LEU A 122 5.69 10.39 2.21
C LEU A 122 6.96 11.24 2.11
N PRO A 123 6.88 12.49 1.64
CA PRO A 123 8.03 13.40 1.57
C PRO A 123 8.69 13.53 2.95
N GLY A 124 10.01 13.47 2.98
CA GLY A 124 10.79 13.48 4.23
C GLY A 124 11.11 12.10 4.79
N ASN A 125 10.40 11.04 4.43
CA ASN A 125 10.67 9.68 4.90
C ASN A 125 11.52 8.86 3.91
N SER A 126 11.80 9.37 2.72
CA SER A 126 12.71 8.75 1.74
C SER A 126 14.14 8.56 2.25
N LYS A 127 14.56 9.29 3.28
CA LYS A 127 15.86 9.14 3.97
C LYS A 127 15.99 7.80 4.69
N PHE A 128 14.89 7.17 5.07
CA PHE A 128 14.89 5.87 5.74
C PHE A 128 15.10 4.71 4.76
N VAL A 129 14.94 4.94 3.46
CA VAL A 129 15.23 3.94 2.43
C VAL A 129 16.74 3.88 2.20
N LYS A 130 17.34 2.73 2.48
CA LYS A 130 18.78 2.49 2.36
C LYS A 130 19.05 1.35 1.38
N LEU A 131 20.09 1.52 0.57
CA LEU A 131 20.58 0.47 -0.31
C LEU A 131 21.36 -0.57 0.51
N TYR A 132 20.94 -1.82 0.41
CA TYR A 132 21.69 -2.93 0.98
C TYR A 132 22.87 -3.32 0.08
N LYS A 133 24.09 -3.29 0.62
CA LYS A 133 25.35 -3.44 -0.14
C LYS A 133 26.14 -4.71 0.18
N SER A 134 25.68 -5.55 1.13
CA SER A 134 26.41 -6.77 1.47
C SER A 134 26.36 -7.79 0.35
N LYS A 135 27.40 -8.66 0.27
CA LYS A 135 27.44 -9.80 -0.66
C LYS A 135 26.44 -10.91 -0.27
N GLU A 136 26.19 -11.08 1.02
CA GLU A 136 25.20 -12.03 1.51
C GLU A 136 23.79 -11.50 1.21
N PRO A 137 22.87 -12.32 0.66
CA PRO A 137 21.49 -11.88 0.39
C PRO A 137 20.80 -11.35 1.64
N LEU A 138 20.00 -10.28 1.49
CA LEU A 138 19.34 -9.58 2.59
C LEU A 138 18.49 -10.52 3.46
N PHE A 139 17.67 -11.37 2.86
CA PHE A 139 16.78 -12.27 3.59
C PHE A 139 17.53 -13.41 4.28
N THR A 140 18.61 -13.88 3.68
CA THR A 140 19.50 -14.91 4.27
C THR A 140 20.16 -14.36 5.54
N LYS A 141 20.76 -13.14 5.45
CA LYS A 141 21.39 -12.48 6.59
C LYS A 141 20.44 -12.28 7.77
N HIS A 142 19.20 -11.91 7.49
CA HIS A 142 18.19 -11.70 8.52
C HIS A 142 17.37 -12.96 8.85
N LYS A 143 17.76 -14.14 8.32
CA LYS A 143 17.10 -15.45 8.54
C LYS A 143 15.63 -15.49 8.11
N ILE A 144 15.19 -14.52 7.28
CA ILE A 144 13.80 -14.39 6.83
C ILE A 144 13.41 -15.57 5.93
N GLU A 145 14.32 -16.05 5.07
CA GLU A 145 14.06 -17.22 4.19
C GLU A 145 13.62 -18.44 4.98
N LYS A 146 14.28 -18.71 6.12
CA LYS A 146 13.91 -19.84 7.00
C LYS A 146 12.49 -19.69 7.56
N GLU A 147 12.09 -18.48 7.91
CA GLU A 147 10.73 -18.22 8.40
C GLU A 147 9.70 -18.35 7.28
N ILE A 148 10.01 -17.86 6.06
CA ILE A 148 9.14 -18.04 4.88
C ILE A 148 8.94 -19.53 4.58
N ILE A 149 10.03 -20.34 4.56
CA ILE A 149 9.94 -21.79 4.32
C ILE A 149 9.07 -22.47 5.38
N LYS A 150 9.16 -22.05 6.65
CA LYS A 150 8.30 -22.57 7.70
C LYS A 150 6.81 -22.28 7.45
N MET A 151 6.49 -21.12 6.89
CA MET A 151 5.10 -20.74 6.58
C MET A 151 4.46 -21.62 5.50
N PHE A 152 5.28 -22.24 4.62
CA PHE A 152 4.79 -23.17 3.59
C PHE A 152 4.65 -24.62 4.08
N LYS A 153 5.03 -24.92 5.33
CA LYS A 153 4.81 -26.25 5.90
C LYS A 153 3.33 -26.43 6.27
N ALA A 154 2.83 -27.64 6.08
CA ALA A 154 1.46 -27.99 6.48
C ALA A 154 1.22 -27.83 7.99
N GLU A 155 2.27 -27.94 8.80
CA GLU A 155 2.24 -27.75 10.24
C GLU A 155 3.25 -26.69 10.68
N VAL A 156 2.80 -25.68 11.43
CA VAL A 156 3.63 -24.58 11.96
C VAL A 156 3.52 -24.55 13.48
N LYS A 157 4.64 -24.76 14.18
CA LYS A 157 4.72 -24.61 15.64
C LYS A 157 4.79 -23.13 16.01
N LEU A 158 3.97 -22.73 16.96
CA LEU A 158 3.95 -21.38 17.52
C LEU A 158 4.92 -21.26 18.69
N LYS A 159 5.41 -20.07 18.96
CA LYS A 159 6.30 -19.78 20.12
C LYS A 159 5.63 -20.07 21.47
N SER A 160 4.31 -20.04 21.52
CA SER A 160 3.50 -20.37 22.70
C SER A 160 3.39 -21.86 23.03
N GLY A 161 4.00 -22.73 22.20
CA GLY A 161 3.92 -24.19 22.35
C GLY A 161 2.77 -24.86 21.59
N GLY A 162 1.81 -24.09 21.06
CA GLY A 162 0.77 -24.57 20.16
C GLY A 162 1.28 -24.77 18.73
N TYR A 163 0.43 -25.33 17.88
CA TYR A 163 0.70 -25.45 16.45
C TYR A 163 -0.54 -25.12 15.60
N LEU A 164 -0.29 -24.71 14.37
CA LEU A 164 -1.30 -24.54 13.32
C LEU A 164 -1.08 -25.62 12.28
N SER A 165 -2.14 -26.31 11.88
CA SER A 165 -2.09 -27.33 10.82
C SER A 165 -3.07 -26.95 9.71
N LEU A 166 -2.59 -27.01 8.46
CA LEU A 166 -3.42 -26.88 7.26
C LEU A 166 -3.81 -28.31 6.83
N ILE A 167 -5.09 -28.61 6.98
CA ILE A 167 -5.67 -29.89 6.56
C ILE A 167 -6.68 -29.64 5.45
N HIS A 168 -6.72 -30.54 4.47
CA HIS A 168 -7.83 -30.57 3.53
C HIS A 168 -9.08 -31.09 4.24
N ILE A 169 -10.14 -30.30 4.20
CA ILE A 169 -11.47 -30.70 4.64
C ILE A 169 -12.25 -31.17 3.40
#